data_9c89b20bbe5dda537a5c9ba8379af1fc
#
_entry.id   9c89b20bbe5dda537a5c9ba8379af1fc
#
_cell.length_a   1.000
_cell.length_b   1.000
_cell.length_c   1.000
_cell.angle_alpha   90.00
_cell.angle_beta   90.00
_cell.angle_gamma   90.00
#
_symmetry.space_group_name_H-M   'P 1'
#
loop_
_entity.id
_entity.type
_entity.pdbx_description
1 polymer ?
#
loop_
_entity_poly.entity_id
_entity_poly.type
_entity_poly.pdbx_seq_one_letter_code
_entity_poly.pdbx_strand_id
1 'polypeptide(L)'
;EIQWSTLIDGEAIFTCFKVGLAGFIGALTWLILPVWVIFMANTLSKDPGILLSLSGGFMLAFVAVYLPFLQVQYVREPHWRNLFDIRKVRNRFQHAPFAFAFGLLVTLLFSIPLYLLKIELAPRELAWLPSLFFVVFIFPARLICGWAMHRSIRKTDRTHFVWRWICRSGIMVIGLVYGIMVFFTQFLTWHGTWGLLEQHAFMVPAPWLSL
;
A
#
# COMPACT_ATOMS: atom_id res chain seq x y z
N GLU A 1 -28.02 -4.60 17.53
CA GLU A 1 -28.47 -3.35 16.88
C GLU A 1 -27.32 -2.38 16.90
N ILE A 2 -26.78 -2.07 15.71
CA ILE A 2 -25.77 -1.03 15.58
C ILE A 2 -26.52 0.29 15.74
N GLN A 3 -26.27 0.99 16.83
CA GLN A 3 -26.82 2.33 17.06
C GLN A 3 -26.18 3.31 16.07
N TRP A 4 -26.85 3.57 14.96
CA TRP A 4 -26.39 4.49 13.91
C TRP A 4 -26.09 5.91 14.42
N SER A 5 -26.67 6.30 15.56
CA SER A 5 -26.41 7.57 16.23
C SER A 5 -24.95 7.74 16.69
N THR A 6 -24.25 6.65 17.03
CA THR A 6 -22.84 6.73 17.47
C THR A 6 -21.85 6.87 16.31
N LEU A 7 -22.29 6.61 15.07
CA LEU A 7 -21.45 6.81 13.87
C LEU A 7 -21.43 8.26 13.36
N ILE A 8 -22.38 9.08 13.81
CA ILE A 8 -22.56 10.49 13.37
C ILE A 8 -22.02 11.47 14.44
N ASP A 9 -21.53 10.98 15.56
CA ASP A 9 -20.89 11.84 16.57
C ASP A 9 -19.65 12.51 15.97
N GLY A 10 -19.62 13.84 16.06
CA GLY A 10 -18.51 14.64 15.54
C GLY A 10 -17.13 14.19 16.08
N GLU A 11 -17.08 13.62 17.28
CA GLU A 11 -15.87 13.04 17.86
C GLU A 11 -15.41 11.79 17.10
N ALA A 12 -16.33 10.93 16.64
CA ALA A 12 -16.00 9.74 15.85
C ALA A 12 -15.43 10.14 14.49
N ILE A 13 -16.05 11.12 13.82
CA ILE A 13 -15.56 11.65 12.53
C ILE A 13 -14.16 12.25 12.69
N PHE A 14 -13.95 13.05 13.73
CA PHE A 14 -12.65 13.67 13.99
C PHE A 14 -11.57 12.64 14.32
N THR A 15 -11.91 11.59 15.05
CA THR A 15 -11.00 10.47 15.34
C THR A 15 -10.64 9.71 14.06
N CYS A 16 -11.61 9.40 13.20
CA CYS A 16 -11.37 8.77 11.90
C CYS A 16 -10.46 9.64 11.03
N PHE A 17 -10.69 10.96 11.00
CA PHE A 17 -9.85 11.89 10.25
C PHE A 17 -8.40 11.91 10.77
N LYS A 18 -8.20 12.01 12.09
CA LYS A 18 -6.86 11.95 12.70
C LYS A 18 -6.12 10.66 12.37
N VAL A 19 -6.81 9.53 12.49
CA VAL A 19 -6.23 8.21 12.18
C VAL A 19 -5.89 8.12 10.68
N GLY A 20 -6.77 8.60 9.82
CA GLY A 20 -6.51 8.65 8.38
C GLY A 20 -5.32 9.52 8.01
N LEU A 21 -5.24 10.73 8.58
CA LEU A 21 -4.14 11.67 8.37
C LEU A 21 -2.80 11.10 8.86
N ALA A 22 -2.78 10.48 10.02
CA ALA A 22 -1.57 9.86 10.54
C ALA A 22 -1.13 8.65 9.69
N GLY A 23 -2.08 7.82 9.21
CA GLY A 23 -1.81 6.74 8.26
C GLY A 23 -1.25 7.26 6.94
N PHE A 24 -1.75 8.41 6.46
CA PHE A 24 -1.26 9.10 5.27
C PHE A 24 0.18 9.59 5.45
N ILE A 25 0.47 10.32 6.53
CA ILE A 25 1.81 10.81 6.84
C ILE A 25 2.80 9.64 7.00
N GLY A 26 2.37 8.56 7.68
CA GLY A 26 3.18 7.35 7.81
C GLY A 26 3.49 6.71 6.44
N ALA A 27 2.51 6.65 5.54
CA ALA A 27 2.73 6.16 4.18
C ALA A 27 3.71 7.04 3.40
N LEU A 28 3.55 8.36 3.45
CA LEU A 28 4.49 9.30 2.82
C LEU A 28 5.91 9.09 3.34
N THR A 29 6.08 8.96 4.66
CA THR A 29 7.40 8.75 5.28
C THR A 29 8.08 7.48 4.74
N TRP A 30 7.33 6.39 4.55
CA TRP A 30 7.85 5.16 3.97
C TRP A 30 8.17 5.27 2.48
N LEU A 31 7.40 6.07 1.72
CA LEU A 31 7.54 6.21 0.28
C LEU A 31 8.58 7.24 -0.13
N ILE A 32 8.88 8.25 0.70
CA ILE A 32 9.86 9.29 0.39
C ILE A 32 11.20 8.69 -0.02
N LEU A 33 11.72 7.74 0.75
CA LEU A 33 13.05 7.18 0.51
C LEU A 33 13.15 6.42 -0.83
N PRO A 34 12.29 5.42 -1.12
CA PRO A 34 12.37 4.69 -2.41
C PRO A 34 12.10 5.59 -3.61
N VAL A 35 11.16 6.52 -3.51
CA VAL A 35 10.84 7.45 -4.60
C VAL A 35 12.01 8.40 -4.86
N TRP A 36 12.62 8.94 -3.81
CA TRP A 36 13.78 9.80 -3.92
C TRP A 36 14.98 9.08 -4.56
N VAL A 37 15.22 7.80 -4.18
CA VAL A 37 16.27 6.97 -4.79
C VAL A 37 16.04 6.79 -6.29
N ILE A 38 14.80 6.51 -6.72
CA ILE A 38 14.46 6.36 -8.14
C ILE A 38 14.59 7.71 -8.86
N PHE A 39 14.19 8.81 -8.24
CA PHE A 39 14.34 10.15 -8.80
C PHE A 39 15.81 10.51 -9.02
N MET A 40 16.68 10.27 -8.04
CA MET A 40 18.12 10.49 -8.16
C MET A 40 18.76 9.58 -9.22
N ALA A 41 18.26 8.35 -9.41
CA ALA A 41 18.71 7.45 -10.45
C ALA A 41 18.61 8.06 -11.86
N ASN A 42 17.57 8.86 -12.11
CA ASN A 42 17.33 9.48 -13.41
C ASN A 42 18.26 10.69 -13.69
N THR A 43 18.93 11.21 -12.67
CA THR A 43 19.91 12.31 -12.81
C THR A 43 21.32 11.80 -13.07
N LEU A 44 21.57 10.51 -12.91
CA LEU A 44 22.87 9.87 -13.06
C LEU A 44 23.10 9.34 -14.49
N SER A 45 24.37 9.05 -14.82
CA SER A 45 24.74 8.37 -16.06
C SER A 45 24.09 6.96 -16.14
N LYS A 46 23.96 6.40 -17.37
CA LYS A 46 23.14 5.22 -17.63
C LYS A 46 23.40 4.04 -16.68
N ASP A 47 24.67 3.65 -16.48
CA ASP A 47 24.97 2.40 -15.74
C ASP A 47 24.71 2.51 -14.23
N PRO A 48 25.21 3.52 -13.49
CA PRO A 48 24.88 3.67 -12.07
C PRO A 48 23.40 4.04 -11.85
N GLY A 49 22.78 4.74 -12.80
CA GLY A 49 21.36 5.06 -12.76
C GLY A 49 20.45 3.83 -12.76
N ILE A 50 20.77 2.81 -13.58
CA ILE A 50 20.00 1.55 -13.63
C ILE A 50 20.08 0.81 -12.29
N LEU A 51 21.27 0.67 -11.72
CA LEU A 51 21.46 -0.02 -10.44
C LEU A 51 20.72 0.69 -9.29
N LEU A 52 20.79 2.02 -9.27
CA LEU A 52 20.12 2.83 -8.27
C LEU A 52 18.59 2.77 -8.42
N SER A 53 18.09 2.83 -9.65
CA SER A 53 16.66 2.69 -9.95
C SER A 53 16.13 1.30 -9.55
N LEU A 54 16.88 0.25 -9.82
CA LEU A 54 16.54 -1.11 -9.41
C LEU A 54 16.51 -1.23 -7.88
N SER A 55 17.48 -0.64 -7.17
CA SER A 55 17.48 -0.63 -5.70
C SER A 55 16.26 0.09 -5.14
N GLY A 56 15.87 1.23 -5.71
CA GLY A 56 14.64 1.95 -5.36
C GLY A 56 13.39 1.12 -5.59
N GLY A 57 13.34 0.36 -6.70
CA GLY A 57 12.25 -0.58 -6.99
C GLY A 57 12.12 -1.69 -5.95
N PHE A 58 13.23 -2.27 -5.49
CA PHE A 58 13.23 -3.25 -4.40
C PHE A 58 12.76 -2.64 -3.07
N MET A 59 13.21 -1.43 -2.76
CA MET A 59 12.74 -0.72 -1.57
C MET A 59 11.23 -0.46 -1.65
N LEU A 60 10.72 -0.08 -2.82
CA LEU A 60 9.29 0.13 -3.03
C LEU A 60 8.49 -1.17 -2.86
N ALA A 61 8.98 -2.29 -3.41
CA ALA A 61 8.37 -3.60 -3.22
C ALA A 61 8.32 -3.99 -1.72
N PHE A 62 9.39 -3.71 -0.98
CA PHE A 62 9.43 -3.92 0.46
C PHE A 62 8.37 -3.09 1.19
N VAL A 63 8.26 -1.82 0.87
CA VAL A 63 7.24 -0.92 1.45
C VAL A 63 5.83 -1.43 1.12
N ALA A 64 5.57 -1.83 -0.13
CA ALA A 64 4.28 -2.34 -0.58
C ALA A 64 3.81 -3.57 0.23
N VAL A 65 4.74 -4.45 0.60
CA VAL A 65 4.43 -5.66 1.39
C VAL A 65 4.06 -5.33 2.84
N TYR A 66 4.73 -4.38 3.46
CA TYR A 66 4.55 -4.12 4.90
C TYR A 66 3.55 -3.01 5.20
N LEU A 67 3.50 -1.97 4.38
CA LEU A 67 2.74 -0.75 4.65
C LEU A 67 1.24 -0.98 4.90
N PRO A 68 0.51 -1.82 4.14
CA PRO A 68 -0.91 -2.06 4.41
C PRO A 68 -1.17 -2.60 5.82
N PHE A 69 -0.32 -3.50 6.29
CA PHE A 69 -0.46 -4.10 7.63
C PHE A 69 0.02 -3.18 8.75
N LEU A 70 1.03 -2.35 8.51
CA LEU A 70 1.47 -1.33 9.45
C LEU A 70 0.38 -0.29 9.69
N GLN A 71 -0.33 0.11 8.63
CA GLN A 71 -1.47 1.02 8.74
C GLN A 71 -2.63 0.38 9.54
N VAL A 72 -2.95 -0.90 9.29
CA VAL A 72 -3.96 -1.62 10.08
C VAL A 72 -3.54 -1.74 11.55
N GLN A 73 -2.26 -1.99 11.82
CA GLN A 73 -1.74 -2.03 13.17
C GLN A 73 -1.85 -0.68 13.88
N TYR A 74 -1.59 0.41 13.16
CA TYR A 74 -1.76 1.76 13.69
C TYR A 74 -3.22 2.09 14.02
N VAL A 75 -4.17 1.72 13.13
CA VAL A 75 -5.61 1.92 13.39
C VAL A 75 -6.04 1.23 14.68
N ARG A 76 -5.46 0.07 14.96
CA ARG A 76 -5.79 -0.70 16.16
C ARG A 76 -5.17 -0.11 17.44
N GLU A 77 -3.95 0.33 17.35
CA GLU A 77 -3.18 0.91 18.46
C GLU A 77 -2.55 2.21 17.97
N PRO A 78 -3.18 3.39 18.17
CA PRO A 78 -2.79 4.64 17.54
C PRO A 78 -1.53 5.26 18.19
N HIS A 79 -0.41 4.57 18.03
CA HIS A 79 0.92 5.03 18.42
C HIS A 79 1.82 5.10 17.18
N TRP A 80 2.48 6.21 16.96
CA TRP A 80 3.39 6.42 15.83
C TRP A 80 4.43 5.32 15.63
N ARG A 81 4.93 4.75 16.72
CA ARG A 81 5.88 3.60 16.68
C ARG A 81 5.29 2.39 15.94
N ASN A 82 4.00 2.18 15.98
CA ASN A 82 3.34 1.05 15.33
C ASN A 82 3.36 1.15 13.79
N LEU A 83 3.50 2.36 13.22
CA LEU A 83 3.69 2.55 11.77
C LEU A 83 5.06 2.08 11.28
N PHE A 84 6.02 1.87 12.19
CA PHE A 84 7.39 1.46 11.87
C PHE A 84 7.75 0.09 12.48
N ASP A 85 6.85 -0.53 13.23
CA ASP A 85 7.13 -1.80 13.91
C ASP A 85 6.88 -3.02 13.00
N ILE A 86 7.81 -3.22 12.05
CA ILE A 86 7.82 -4.39 11.16
C ILE A 86 7.90 -5.70 11.95
N ARG A 87 8.52 -5.69 13.15
CA ARG A 87 8.67 -6.91 13.97
C ARG A 87 7.32 -7.43 14.44
N LYS A 88 6.41 -6.55 14.85
CA LYS A 88 5.05 -6.94 15.22
C LYS A 88 4.30 -7.55 14.04
N VAL A 89 4.34 -6.91 12.86
CA VAL A 89 3.72 -7.44 11.63
C VAL A 89 4.29 -8.81 11.28
N ARG A 90 5.62 -8.98 11.33
CA ARG A 90 6.28 -10.25 11.05
C ARG A 90 5.90 -11.35 12.05
N ASN A 91 5.74 -11.01 13.33
CA ASN A 91 5.26 -11.98 14.32
C ASN A 91 3.81 -12.39 14.04
N ARG A 92 2.94 -11.43 13.69
CA ARG A 92 1.54 -11.72 13.33
C ARG A 92 1.44 -12.60 12.08
N PHE A 93 2.28 -12.36 11.08
CA PHE A 93 2.37 -13.20 9.89
C PHE A 93 2.58 -14.69 10.22
N GLN A 94 3.36 -15.03 11.25
CA GLN A 94 3.64 -16.42 11.62
C GLN A 94 2.38 -17.20 12.05
N HIS A 95 1.35 -16.52 12.52
CA HIS A 95 0.11 -17.15 13.00
C HIS A 95 -0.91 -17.35 11.85
N ALA A 96 -0.96 -16.45 10.86
CA ALA A 96 -1.93 -16.53 9.76
C ALA A 96 -1.32 -16.19 8.39
N PRO A 97 -0.27 -16.91 7.92
CA PRO A 97 0.47 -16.56 6.70
C PRO A 97 -0.42 -16.53 5.46
N PHE A 98 -1.38 -17.45 5.33
CA PHE A 98 -2.32 -17.47 4.20
C PHE A 98 -3.21 -16.23 4.14
N ALA A 99 -3.69 -15.76 5.28
CA ALA A 99 -4.54 -14.57 5.31
C ALA A 99 -3.75 -13.32 4.90
N PHE A 100 -2.49 -13.20 5.32
CA PHE A 100 -1.60 -12.12 4.89
C PHE A 100 -1.27 -12.18 3.41
N ALA A 101 -0.93 -13.38 2.87
CA ALA A 101 -0.66 -13.56 1.45
C ALA A 101 -1.90 -13.22 0.60
N PHE A 102 -3.07 -13.68 1.02
CA PHE A 102 -4.34 -13.37 0.36
C PHE A 102 -4.64 -11.86 0.42
N GLY A 103 -4.48 -11.21 1.57
CA GLY A 103 -4.68 -9.77 1.70
C GLY A 103 -3.78 -8.96 0.75
N LEU A 104 -2.50 -9.31 0.62
CA LEU A 104 -1.59 -8.68 -0.32
C LEU A 104 -1.94 -8.97 -1.77
N LEU A 105 -2.34 -10.21 -2.09
CA LEU A 105 -2.75 -10.57 -3.45
C LEU A 105 -3.96 -9.74 -3.90
N VAL A 106 -4.98 -9.64 -3.05
CA VAL A 106 -6.16 -8.82 -3.35
C VAL A 106 -5.79 -7.34 -3.45
N THR A 107 -4.90 -6.87 -2.59
CA THR A 107 -4.39 -5.50 -2.64
C THR A 107 -3.71 -5.19 -3.98
N LEU A 108 -2.86 -6.09 -4.46
CA LEU A 108 -2.22 -5.97 -5.77
C LEU A 108 -3.25 -6.03 -6.90
N LEU A 109 -4.15 -7.03 -6.87
CA LEU A 109 -5.16 -7.21 -7.91
C LEU A 109 -6.06 -5.97 -8.06
N PHE A 110 -6.48 -5.39 -6.94
CA PHE A 110 -7.34 -4.20 -6.92
C PHE A 110 -6.59 -2.91 -7.27
N SER A 111 -5.25 -2.91 -7.24
CA SER A 111 -4.47 -1.77 -7.73
C SER A 111 -4.37 -1.73 -9.25
N ILE A 112 -4.49 -2.86 -9.95
CA ILE A 112 -4.34 -2.96 -11.41
C ILE A 112 -5.29 -2.02 -12.16
N PRO A 113 -6.61 -1.98 -11.88
CA PRO A 113 -7.52 -1.06 -12.57
C PRO A 113 -7.13 0.41 -12.45
N LEU A 114 -6.60 0.81 -11.27
CA LEU A 114 -6.14 2.18 -11.06
C LEU A 114 -4.92 2.53 -11.90
N TYR A 115 -4.00 1.57 -12.08
CA TYR A 115 -2.84 1.77 -12.96
C TYR A 115 -3.25 1.81 -14.44
N LEU A 116 -4.22 0.99 -14.85
CA LEU A 116 -4.73 1.00 -16.21
C LEU A 116 -5.43 2.34 -16.54
N LEU A 117 -6.20 2.89 -15.62
CA LEU A 117 -6.83 4.21 -15.78
C LEU A 117 -5.83 5.36 -15.97
N LYS A 118 -4.61 5.22 -15.45
CA LYS A 118 -3.57 6.23 -15.61
C LYS A 118 -2.86 6.17 -16.96
N ILE A 119 -2.86 5.02 -17.61
CA ILE A 119 -2.27 4.83 -18.94
C ILE A 119 -3.16 5.47 -20.00
N GLU A 120 -4.48 5.38 -19.86
CA GLU A 120 -5.42 6.08 -20.71
C GLU A 120 -5.78 7.44 -20.11
N LEU A 121 -5.54 8.51 -20.89
CA LEU A 121 -5.99 9.86 -20.55
C LEU A 121 -7.52 9.86 -20.44
N ALA A 122 -8.02 9.76 -19.21
CA ALA A 122 -9.44 9.94 -18.97
C ALA A 122 -9.83 11.37 -19.37
N PRO A 123 -10.88 11.56 -20.20
CA PRO A 123 -11.39 12.90 -20.50
C PRO A 123 -11.69 13.66 -19.19
N ARG A 124 -11.52 15.00 -19.21
CA ARG A 124 -11.79 15.85 -18.02
C ARG A 124 -13.16 15.61 -17.39
N GLU A 125 -14.14 15.22 -18.19
CA GLU A 125 -15.49 14.90 -17.77
C GLU A 125 -15.55 13.65 -16.88
N LEU A 126 -14.58 12.76 -16.97
CA LEU A 126 -14.45 11.53 -16.19
C LEU A 126 -13.47 11.67 -15.01
N ALA A 127 -13.08 12.88 -14.62
CA ALA A 127 -12.15 13.11 -13.50
C ALA A 127 -12.65 12.55 -12.15
N TRP A 128 -13.95 12.29 -12.00
CA TRP A 128 -14.54 11.63 -10.82
C TRP A 128 -14.31 10.10 -10.80
N LEU A 129 -14.06 9.49 -11.96
CA LEU A 129 -13.92 8.05 -12.11
C LEU A 129 -12.80 7.45 -11.25
N PRO A 130 -11.57 8.03 -11.18
CA PRO A 130 -10.54 7.56 -10.27
C PRO A 130 -10.97 7.51 -8.81
N SER A 131 -11.78 8.48 -8.35
CA SER A 131 -12.30 8.50 -6.97
C SER A 131 -13.28 7.36 -6.72
N LEU A 132 -14.14 7.05 -7.69
CA LEU A 132 -15.06 5.92 -7.59
C LEU A 132 -14.28 4.59 -7.55
N PHE A 133 -13.31 4.41 -8.44
CA PHE A 133 -12.44 3.22 -8.43
C PHE A 133 -11.66 3.10 -7.11
N PHE A 134 -11.21 4.20 -6.57
CA PHE A 134 -10.56 4.21 -5.26
C PHE A 134 -11.48 3.62 -4.20
N VAL A 135 -12.72 4.09 -4.09
CA VAL A 135 -13.68 3.59 -3.09
C VAL A 135 -14.02 2.12 -3.33
N VAL A 136 -14.30 1.73 -4.58
CA VAL A 136 -14.77 0.38 -4.93
C VAL A 136 -13.65 -0.68 -4.76
N PHE A 137 -12.41 -0.35 -5.06
CA PHE A 137 -11.30 -1.32 -5.03
C PHE A 137 -10.41 -1.19 -3.80
N ILE A 138 -10.04 0.03 -3.41
CA ILE A 138 -9.08 0.22 -2.31
C ILE A 138 -9.72 -0.05 -0.95
N PHE A 139 -10.96 0.40 -0.75
CA PHE A 139 -11.64 0.20 0.52
C PHE A 139 -11.81 -1.29 0.86
N PRO A 140 -12.32 -2.18 -0.03
CA PRO A 140 -12.37 -3.61 0.25
C PRO A 140 -10.99 -4.24 0.47
N ALA A 141 -9.95 -3.82 -0.28
CA ALA A 141 -8.59 -4.30 -0.06
C ALA A 141 -8.10 -4.00 1.37
N ARG A 142 -8.39 -2.80 1.88
CA ARG A 142 -8.06 -2.40 3.26
C ARG A 142 -8.83 -3.23 4.29
N LEU A 143 -10.10 -3.53 4.06
CA LEU A 143 -10.90 -4.40 4.92
C LEU A 143 -10.31 -5.82 4.97
N ILE A 144 -9.86 -6.36 3.85
CA ILE A 144 -9.24 -7.70 3.79
C ILE A 144 -7.91 -7.72 4.54
N CYS A 145 -7.09 -6.67 4.45
CA CYS A 145 -5.88 -6.54 5.27
C CYS A 145 -6.23 -6.49 6.77
N GLY A 146 -7.29 -5.78 7.14
CA GLY A 146 -7.82 -5.74 8.51
C GLY A 146 -8.28 -7.11 9.00
N TRP A 147 -9.01 -7.84 8.16
CA TRP A 147 -9.43 -9.21 8.43
C TRP A 147 -8.24 -10.16 8.62
N ALA A 148 -7.21 -10.06 7.78
CA ALA A 148 -6.00 -10.87 7.89
C ALA A 148 -5.28 -10.63 9.23
N MET A 149 -5.16 -9.37 9.64
CA MET A 149 -4.60 -8.99 10.93
C MET A 149 -5.44 -9.52 12.08
N HIS A 150 -6.77 -9.37 12.04
CA HIS A 150 -7.70 -9.86 13.04
C HIS A 150 -7.59 -11.40 13.19
N ARG A 151 -7.56 -12.12 12.06
CA ARG A 151 -7.39 -13.59 12.06
C ARG A 151 -6.08 -14.02 12.72
N SER A 152 -4.99 -13.25 12.50
CA SER A 152 -3.69 -13.55 13.12
C SER A 152 -3.67 -13.37 14.64
N ILE A 153 -4.54 -12.51 15.15
CA ILE A 153 -4.65 -12.23 16.60
C ILE A 153 -5.46 -13.34 17.31
N ARG A 154 -6.51 -13.82 16.65
CA ARG A 154 -7.35 -14.90 17.20
C ARG A 154 -6.63 -16.25 17.24
N LYS A 155 -5.60 -16.43 16.40
CA LYS A 155 -4.88 -17.69 16.31
C LYS A 155 -3.68 -17.66 17.27
N THR A 156 -3.70 -18.50 18.28
CA THR A 156 -2.62 -18.63 19.28
C THR A 156 -1.45 -19.45 18.76
N ASP A 157 -1.73 -20.47 17.93
CA ASP A 157 -0.71 -21.38 17.43
C ASP A 157 -0.03 -20.85 16.17
N ARG A 158 1.29 -21.04 16.12
CA ARG A 158 2.07 -20.73 14.93
C ARG A 158 1.80 -21.77 13.83
N THR A 159 1.56 -21.28 12.63
CA THR A 159 1.39 -22.18 11.48
C THR A 159 2.68 -22.96 11.20
N HIS A 160 2.57 -24.18 10.68
CA HIS A 160 3.69 -25.06 10.35
C HIS A 160 4.72 -24.33 9.45
N PHE A 161 6.00 -24.67 9.64
CA PHE A 161 7.13 -24.00 8.97
C PHE A 161 7.02 -24.00 7.44
N VAL A 162 6.64 -25.11 6.83
CA VAL A 162 6.52 -25.26 5.37
C VAL A 162 5.53 -24.26 4.80
N TRP A 163 4.34 -24.13 5.39
CA TRP A 163 3.32 -23.18 4.95
C TRP A 163 3.74 -21.74 5.11
N ARG A 164 4.48 -21.42 6.16
CA ARG A 164 5.07 -20.09 6.33
C ARG A 164 6.06 -19.74 5.23
N TRP A 165 6.87 -20.73 4.81
CA TRP A 165 7.84 -20.55 3.72
C TRP A 165 7.15 -20.34 2.38
N ILE A 166 6.16 -21.17 2.03
CA ILE A 166 5.38 -21.04 0.79
C ILE A 166 4.70 -19.67 0.73
N CYS A 167 4.01 -19.26 1.78
CA CYS A 167 3.35 -17.95 1.81
C CYS A 167 4.35 -16.81 1.74
N ARG A 168 5.52 -16.94 2.36
CA ARG A 168 6.57 -15.92 2.30
C ARG A 168 7.12 -15.75 0.89
N SER A 169 7.39 -16.85 0.19
CA SER A 169 7.81 -16.82 -1.21
C SER A 169 6.73 -16.19 -2.09
N GLY A 170 5.46 -16.56 -1.88
CA GLY A 170 4.35 -15.94 -2.59
C GLY A 170 4.24 -14.42 -2.36
N ILE A 171 4.39 -13.98 -1.12
CA ILE A 171 4.41 -12.55 -0.76
C ILE A 171 5.58 -11.81 -1.44
N MET A 172 6.76 -12.43 -1.50
CA MET A 172 7.91 -11.83 -2.20
C MET A 172 7.64 -11.68 -3.70
N VAL A 173 7.03 -12.67 -4.33
CA VAL A 173 6.63 -12.60 -5.75
C VAL A 173 5.59 -11.49 -5.96
N ILE A 174 4.56 -11.42 -5.12
CA ILE A 174 3.53 -10.37 -5.19
C ILE A 174 4.18 -8.98 -5.04
N GLY A 175 5.06 -8.81 -4.05
CA GLY A 175 5.78 -7.56 -3.83
C GLY A 175 6.67 -7.18 -5.02
N LEU A 176 7.35 -8.16 -5.62
CA LEU A 176 8.18 -7.96 -6.80
C LEU A 176 7.34 -7.53 -8.01
N VAL A 177 6.24 -8.23 -8.29
CA VAL A 177 5.32 -7.87 -9.37
C VAL A 177 4.78 -6.45 -9.18
N TYR A 178 4.40 -6.10 -7.95
CA TYR A 178 3.98 -4.72 -7.63
C TYR A 178 5.11 -3.71 -7.88
N GLY A 179 6.32 -3.99 -7.40
CA GLY A 179 7.49 -3.13 -7.62
C GLY A 179 7.80 -2.94 -9.09
N ILE A 180 7.76 -4.02 -9.89
CA ILE A 180 7.95 -3.98 -11.35
C ILE A 180 6.85 -3.13 -12.00
N MET A 181 5.59 -3.35 -11.63
CA MET A 181 4.47 -2.59 -12.17
C MET A 181 4.62 -1.09 -11.91
N VAL A 182 4.96 -0.69 -10.69
CA VAL A 182 5.20 0.72 -10.35
C VAL A 182 6.42 1.27 -11.08
N PHE A 183 7.50 0.50 -11.18
CA PHE A 183 8.71 0.90 -11.90
C PHE A 183 8.43 1.19 -13.38
N PHE A 184 7.69 0.32 -14.06
CA PHE A 184 7.38 0.49 -15.48
C PHE A 184 6.38 1.61 -15.75
N THR A 185 5.53 1.97 -14.80
CA THR A 185 4.55 3.04 -15.00
C THR A 185 5.19 4.40 -15.26
N GLN A 186 6.41 4.66 -14.76
CA GLN A 186 7.15 5.91 -15.09
C GLN A 186 7.43 6.07 -16.60
N PHE A 187 7.50 4.97 -17.35
CA PHE A 187 7.71 4.97 -18.80
C PHE A 187 6.40 5.05 -19.61
N LEU A 188 5.29 4.77 -18.95
CA LEU A 188 3.97 4.73 -19.58
C LEU A 188 3.16 6.01 -19.34
N THR A 189 3.54 6.81 -18.34
CA THR A 189 2.84 8.05 -18.01
C THR A 189 3.47 9.25 -18.73
N TRP A 190 2.64 10.17 -19.16
CA TRP A 190 3.05 11.42 -19.82
C TRP A 190 3.89 12.33 -18.91
N HIS A 191 3.77 12.18 -17.60
CA HIS A 191 4.49 12.97 -16.60
C HIS A 191 5.87 12.37 -16.23
N GLY A 192 6.29 11.28 -16.88
CA GLY A 192 7.58 10.65 -16.65
C GLY A 192 7.79 10.26 -15.16
N THR A 193 8.90 10.73 -14.58
CA THR A 193 9.25 10.40 -13.17
C THR A 193 8.31 11.01 -12.13
N TRP A 194 7.64 12.12 -12.44
CA TRP A 194 6.60 12.68 -11.58
C TRP A 194 5.42 11.73 -11.41
N GLY A 195 5.14 10.90 -12.40
CA GLY A 195 4.16 9.82 -12.32
C GLY A 195 4.41 8.84 -11.16
N LEU A 196 5.64 8.69 -10.69
CA LEU A 196 5.95 7.87 -9.51
C LEU A 196 5.32 8.43 -8.22
N LEU A 197 5.24 9.75 -8.07
CA LEU A 197 4.57 10.38 -6.93
C LEU A 197 3.04 10.24 -7.02
N GLU A 198 2.50 10.31 -8.23
CA GLU A 198 1.07 10.17 -8.47
C GLU A 198 0.57 8.72 -8.33
N GLN A 199 1.45 7.76 -8.58
CA GLN A 199 1.08 6.34 -8.66
C GLN A 199 0.95 5.66 -7.30
N HIS A 200 1.38 6.29 -6.24
CA HIS A 200 1.15 5.78 -4.90
C HIS A 200 -0.28 6.02 -4.37
N ALA A 201 -1.20 6.43 -5.25
CA ALA A 201 -2.62 6.61 -4.92
C ALA A 201 -3.25 5.38 -4.24
N PHE A 202 -2.72 4.16 -4.49
CA PHE A 202 -3.12 2.97 -3.77
C PHE A 202 -2.71 2.99 -2.29
N MET A 203 -1.52 3.45 -1.98
CA MET A 203 -1.00 3.56 -0.62
C MET A 203 -1.34 4.91 0.00
N VAL A 204 -1.36 5.94 -0.83
CA VAL A 204 -1.62 7.33 -0.48
C VAL A 204 -2.73 7.85 -1.39
N PRO A 205 -3.94 8.11 -0.88
CA PRO A 205 -5.00 8.73 -1.66
C PRO A 205 -4.60 10.19 -1.93
N ALA A 206 -4.05 10.44 -3.08
CA ALA A 206 -3.71 11.79 -3.54
C ALA A 206 -4.32 12.03 -4.93
N PRO A 207 -5.68 12.11 -5.05
CA PRO A 207 -6.35 12.35 -6.32
C PRO A 207 -6.08 13.75 -6.89
N TRP A 208 -5.50 14.63 -6.12
CA TRP A 208 -5.29 16.07 -6.41
C TRP A 208 -3.93 16.40 -6.99
N LEU A 209 -2.97 15.47 -6.99
CA LEU A 209 -1.65 15.67 -7.62
C LEU A 209 -1.68 15.45 -9.15
N SER A 210 -2.85 15.17 -9.72
CA SER A 210 -3.07 14.95 -11.15
C SER A 210 -3.69 16.16 -11.88
N LEU A 211 -3.69 17.33 -11.27
CA LEU A 211 -4.14 18.58 -11.90
C LEU A 211 -3.01 19.35 -12.59
#